data_a323c9ee2f960ce2ba006f2d321cb3da
#
_entry.id   a323c9ee2f960ce2ba006f2d321cb3da
#
_cell.length_a   1.000
_cell.length_b   1.000
_cell.length_c   1.000
_cell.angle_alpha   90.00
_cell.angle_beta   90.00
_cell.angle_gamma   90.00
#
_symmetry.space_group_name_H-M   'P 1'
#
loop_
_entity.id
_entity.type
_entity.pdbx_description
1 polymer ?
#
loop_
_entity_poly.entity_id
_entity_poly.type
_entity_poly.pdbx_seq_one_letter_code
_entity_poly.pdbx_strand_id
1 'polypeptide(L)'
;MTLFIPFPLYLFVLFILLLFLFSLSLPKPSQAQIPLSHLLLQSYKPNSKYQVNRNLTKIISQVLGISDIDTANQSNLPNQAPNQDIPPIGGDGQVITIALLGDSMIDTLGELKFLKTALKNFYPNQVFNIINYGLGASNIEYGLYRLSNQYDYQEEVHPSLLSQKPDIIVIESFAYNNFGNSQAGIDKHWLTLGAITTKIKQDLPQAKIIISATIAPNSVVFSNGAPGINLSAIEKIQKTKTINLYLKNAINFATSQNFILSDAYTPSLKNQDGNSVFISRDDGIHPNSLGAQFFSDILAQTIQKYKLVD
;
A
#
# COMPACT_ATOMS: atom_id res chain seq x y z
N MET A 1 -0.58 29.57 53.83
CA MET A 1 -1.06 30.69 53.03
C MET A 1 -0.17 30.75 51.78
N THR A 2 -0.51 30.03 50.75
CA THR A 2 0.30 29.85 49.52
C THR A 2 -0.18 30.85 48.48
N LEU A 3 0.70 31.78 48.09
CA LEU A 3 0.41 32.79 47.06
C LEU A 3 0.32 32.09 45.71
N PHE A 4 -0.83 32.12 45.08
CA PHE A 4 -1.00 31.82 43.66
C PHE A 4 -0.60 33.07 42.87
N ILE A 5 0.49 32.99 42.08
CA ILE A 5 0.88 34.01 41.11
C ILE A 5 0.14 33.68 39.81
N PRO A 6 -0.75 34.53 39.30
CA PRO A 6 -1.40 34.29 37.99
C PRO A 6 -0.38 34.48 36.89
N PHE A 7 -0.28 33.49 36.02
CA PHE A 7 0.52 33.54 34.76
C PHE A 7 0.03 34.74 33.92
N PRO A 8 0.87 35.67 33.54
CA PRO A 8 0.41 36.88 32.88
C PRO A 8 -0.12 36.60 31.49
N LEU A 9 -1.35 37.02 31.24
CA LEU A 9 -2.10 36.86 29.99
C LEU A 9 -1.30 37.31 28.74
N TYR A 10 -0.38 38.27 28.92
CA TYR A 10 0.44 38.77 27.83
C TYR A 10 1.44 37.73 27.24
N LEU A 11 1.92 36.79 28.06
CA LEU A 11 2.79 35.67 27.60
C LEU A 11 2.02 34.70 26.71
N PHE A 12 0.75 34.47 26.96
CA PHE A 12 -0.12 33.64 26.12
C PHE A 12 -0.41 34.32 24.78
N VAL A 13 -0.67 35.62 24.78
CA VAL A 13 -0.87 36.41 23.55
C VAL A 13 0.42 36.47 22.72
N LEU A 14 1.59 36.61 23.37
CA LEU A 14 2.88 36.63 22.69
C LEU A 14 3.19 35.27 22.04
N PHE A 15 2.84 34.16 22.71
CA PHE A 15 3.01 32.83 22.15
C PHE A 15 2.13 32.57 20.93
N ILE A 16 0.87 33.04 20.96
CA ILE A 16 -0.05 32.98 19.80
C ILE A 16 0.46 33.86 18.65
N LEU A 17 0.97 35.04 18.94
CA LEU A 17 1.54 35.93 17.91
C LEU A 17 2.79 35.33 17.26
N LEU A 18 3.66 34.68 18.03
CA LEU A 18 4.84 33.97 17.54
C LEU A 18 4.46 32.78 16.65
N LEU A 19 3.42 32.02 17.01
CA LEU A 19 2.90 30.94 16.17
C LEU A 19 2.32 31.48 14.85
N PHE A 20 1.66 32.64 14.90
CA PHE A 20 1.11 33.29 13.69
C PHE A 20 2.22 33.83 12.77
N LEU A 21 3.29 34.41 13.32
CA LEU A 21 4.45 34.88 12.56
C LEU A 21 5.25 33.72 11.95
N PHE A 22 5.33 32.57 12.64
CA PHE A 22 5.97 31.37 12.10
C PHE A 22 5.19 30.76 10.92
N SER A 23 3.85 30.86 10.93
CA SER A 23 3.00 30.38 9.83
C SER A 23 3.10 31.26 8.57
N LEU A 24 3.52 32.51 8.70
CA LEU A 24 3.70 33.45 7.57
C LEU A 24 5.08 33.34 6.90
N SER A 25 6.06 32.65 7.52
CA SER A 25 7.42 32.51 7.00
C SER A 25 7.67 31.21 6.23
N LEU A 26 6.66 30.33 6.10
CA LEU A 26 6.79 29.14 5.25
C LEU A 26 6.74 29.55 3.77
N PRO A 27 7.69 29.11 2.93
CA PRO A 27 7.66 29.39 1.52
C PRO A 27 6.36 28.85 0.92
N LYS A 28 5.63 29.71 0.18
CA LYS A 28 4.44 29.28 -0.58
C LYS A 28 4.88 28.18 -1.54
N PRO A 29 4.18 27.02 -1.58
CA PRO A 29 4.49 25.99 -2.55
C PRO A 29 4.38 26.55 -3.96
N SER A 30 5.40 26.31 -4.79
CA SER A 30 5.42 26.76 -6.19
C SER A 30 4.25 26.14 -6.95
N GLN A 31 3.61 26.91 -7.84
CA GLN A 31 2.44 26.50 -8.63
C GLN A 31 2.65 25.28 -9.54
N ALA A 32 3.84 24.68 -9.59
CA ALA A 32 4.15 23.52 -10.42
C ALA A 32 3.73 22.15 -9.82
N GLN A 33 3.14 22.08 -8.62
CA GLN A 33 2.76 20.83 -7.94
C GLN A 33 1.27 20.44 -8.07
N ILE A 34 0.50 21.12 -8.90
CA ILE A 34 -0.94 20.87 -9.10
C ILE A 34 -1.30 19.50 -9.73
N PRO A 35 -0.45 18.80 -10.51
CA PRO A 35 -0.89 17.60 -11.20
C PRO A 35 -1.26 16.40 -10.32
N LEU A 36 -0.60 16.21 -9.16
CA LEU A 36 -0.80 15.01 -8.35
C LEU A 36 -2.16 14.96 -7.65
N SER A 37 -2.62 16.09 -7.15
CA SER A 37 -3.92 16.20 -6.48
C SER A 37 -5.10 16.01 -7.44
N HIS A 38 -4.99 16.52 -8.65
CA HIS A 38 -6.01 16.36 -9.70
C HIS A 38 -6.11 14.90 -10.19
N LEU A 39 -4.95 14.21 -10.31
CA LEU A 39 -4.88 12.79 -10.71
C LEU A 39 -5.43 11.86 -9.61
N LEU A 40 -5.18 12.18 -8.33
CA LEU A 40 -5.71 11.41 -7.20
C LEU A 40 -7.24 11.44 -7.14
N LEU A 41 -7.85 12.60 -7.42
CA LEU A 41 -9.30 12.75 -7.45
C LEU A 41 -9.94 12.03 -8.66
N GLN A 42 -9.27 12.00 -9.81
CA GLN A 42 -9.73 11.26 -10.99
C GLN A 42 -9.64 9.73 -10.81
N SER A 43 -8.74 9.23 -9.96
CA SER A 43 -8.61 7.80 -9.68
C SER A 43 -9.62 7.28 -8.66
N TYR A 44 -10.27 8.16 -7.89
CA TYR A 44 -11.24 7.75 -6.87
C TYR A 44 -12.59 7.38 -7.50
N LYS A 45 -12.86 6.07 -7.62
CA LYS A 45 -14.18 5.54 -7.95
C LYS A 45 -14.76 4.87 -6.70
N PRO A 46 -15.79 5.46 -6.06
CA PRO A 46 -16.43 4.83 -4.92
C PRO A 46 -17.14 3.55 -5.37
N ASN A 47 -16.95 2.47 -4.62
CA ASN A 47 -17.72 1.25 -4.81
C ASN A 47 -19.22 1.58 -4.57
N SER A 48 -20.11 1.15 -5.46
CA SER A 48 -21.56 1.48 -5.45
C SER A 48 -22.30 1.08 -4.17
N LYS A 49 -21.71 0.31 -3.27
CA LYS A 49 -22.21 -0.02 -1.93
C LYS A 49 -21.89 1.02 -0.84
N TYR A 50 -20.96 1.93 -1.09
CA TYR A 50 -20.58 2.96 -0.14
C TYR A 50 -20.97 4.32 -0.72
N GLN A 51 -22.03 4.95 -0.18
CA GLN A 51 -22.34 6.33 -0.53
C GLN A 51 -21.10 7.20 -0.21
N VAL A 52 -20.59 7.88 -1.23
CA VAL A 52 -19.51 8.86 -1.05
C VAL A 52 -19.99 9.88 -0.02
N ASN A 53 -19.29 9.96 1.10
CA ASN A 53 -19.55 11.02 2.05
C ASN A 53 -19.15 12.35 1.36
N ARG A 54 -20.15 13.13 0.95
CA ARG A 54 -19.96 14.46 0.32
C ARG A 54 -19.05 15.38 1.13
N ASN A 55 -18.95 15.13 2.45
CA ASN A 55 -18.01 15.83 3.32
C ASN A 55 -16.54 15.48 3.02
N LEU A 56 -16.23 14.25 2.58
CA LEU A 56 -14.86 13.86 2.24
C LEU A 56 -14.37 14.58 0.98
N THR A 57 -15.20 14.65 -0.06
CA THR A 57 -14.89 15.42 -1.28
C THR A 57 -14.63 16.89 -0.95
N LYS A 58 -15.42 17.46 -0.05
CA LYS A 58 -15.25 18.84 0.42
C LYS A 58 -13.97 19.03 1.25
N ILE A 59 -13.62 18.06 2.10
CA ILE A 59 -12.37 18.08 2.88
C ILE A 59 -11.17 17.96 1.94
N ILE A 60 -11.22 17.05 0.97
CA ILE A 60 -10.15 16.87 -0.03
C ILE A 60 -9.96 18.16 -0.84
N SER A 61 -11.04 18.78 -1.32
CA SER A 61 -10.95 20.07 -2.05
C SER A 61 -10.40 21.20 -1.19
N GLN A 62 -10.78 21.27 0.09
CA GLN A 62 -10.25 22.28 1.02
C GLN A 62 -8.76 22.07 1.34
N VAL A 63 -8.34 20.82 1.56
CA VAL A 63 -6.94 20.47 1.85
C VAL A 63 -6.05 20.68 0.62
N LEU A 64 -6.59 20.44 -0.58
CA LEU A 64 -5.86 20.57 -1.85
C LEU A 64 -6.00 21.95 -2.50
N GLY A 65 -6.81 22.87 -1.93
CA GLY A 65 -7.01 24.22 -2.47
C GLY A 65 -7.71 24.27 -3.83
N ILE A 66 -8.55 23.26 -4.14
CA ILE A 66 -9.30 23.16 -5.40
C ILE A 66 -10.70 23.75 -5.16
N SER A 67 -11.03 24.86 -5.83
CA SER A 67 -12.39 25.40 -5.87
C SER A 67 -13.18 24.70 -6.98
N ASP A 68 -14.32 24.11 -6.61
CA ASP A 68 -15.37 23.54 -7.45
C ASP A 68 -15.00 22.30 -8.28
N ILE A 69 -15.40 21.14 -7.77
CA ILE A 69 -15.44 19.89 -8.54
C ILE A 69 -16.84 19.75 -9.14
N ASP A 70 -16.94 19.92 -10.45
CA ASP A 70 -18.17 19.70 -11.20
C ASP A 70 -18.48 18.19 -11.23
N THR A 71 -19.52 17.75 -10.50
CA THR A 71 -19.92 16.34 -10.34
C THR A 71 -20.75 15.79 -11.50
N ALA A 72 -20.90 16.54 -12.59
CA ALA A 72 -21.91 16.25 -13.62
C ALA A 72 -21.48 15.34 -14.77
N ASN A 73 -20.20 14.96 -14.92
CA ASN A 73 -19.72 14.22 -16.11
C ASN A 73 -18.97 12.91 -15.82
N GLN A 74 -19.60 11.94 -15.13
CA GLN A 74 -18.96 10.63 -14.88
C GLN A 74 -19.74 9.41 -15.38
N SER A 75 -20.43 9.49 -16.51
CA SER A 75 -21.23 8.35 -16.97
C SER A 75 -20.74 7.58 -18.18
N ASN A 76 -19.56 7.79 -18.73
CA ASN A 76 -19.09 6.99 -19.87
C ASN A 76 -17.57 6.81 -19.88
N LEU A 77 -17.06 5.86 -19.10
CA LEU A 77 -15.74 5.27 -19.34
C LEU A 77 -15.95 3.79 -19.68
N PRO A 78 -15.45 3.31 -20.83
CA PRO A 78 -15.57 1.90 -21.21
C PRO A 78 -14.82 1.01 -20.21
N ASN A 79 -15.38 -0.18 -19.95
CA ASN A 79 -14.71 -1.28 -19.23
C ASN A 79 -13.47 -1.71 -20.04
N GLN A 80 -12.35 -1.03 -19.86
CA GLN A 80 -11.09 -1.46 -20.43
C GLN A 80 -10.50 -2.59 -19.59
N ALA A 81 -10.04 -3.63 -20.28
CA ALA A 81 -9.26 -4.70 -19.68
C ALA A 81 -8.03 -4.14 -18.93
N PRO A 82 -7.51 -4.82 -17.88
CA PRO A 82 -6.31 -4.38 -17.16
C PRO A 82 -5.23 -4.00 -18.15
N ASN A 83 -4.58 -2.86 -17.92
CA ASN A 83 -3.64 -2.15 -18.80
C ASN A 83 -2.70 -3.13 -19.56
N GLN A 84 -3.19 -3.67 -20.69
CA GLN A 84 -2.50 -4.68 -21.50
C GLN A 84 -1.73 -4.06 -22.69
N ASP A 85 -1.77 -2.71 -22.82
CA ASP A 85 -1.19 -2.00 -23.96
C ASP A 85 0.35 -1.88 -23.90
N ILE A 86 0.96 -2.26 -22.76
CA ILE A 86 2.41 -2.32 -22.66
C ILE A 86 2.86 -3.74 -23.02
N PRO A 87 3.70 -3.93 -24.07
CA PRO A 87 4.14 -5.26 -24.50
C PRO A 87 4.84 -6.01 -23.35
N PRO A 88 4.89 -7.35 -23.39
CA PRO A 88 5.65 -8.15 -22.43
C PRO A 88 7.10 -7.67 -22.36
N ILE A 89 7.72 -7.88 -21.20
CA ILE A 89 9.10 -7.48 -20.95
C ILE A 89 9.94 -8.75 -20.97
N GLY A 90 11.08 -8.70 -21.64
CA GLY A 90 12.01 -9.83 -21.69
C GLY A 90 12.41 -10.15 -23.12
N GLY A 91 13.29 -11.09 -23.22
CA GLY A 91 13.91 -11.60 -24.45
C GLY A 91 15.19 -12.30 -24.08
N ASP A 92 15.79 -13.07 -24.98
CA ASP A 92 16.99 -13.85 -24.71
C ASP A 92 18.11 -12.98 -24.13
N GLY A 93 18.46 -13.24 -22.85
CA GLY A 93 19.55 -12.60 -22.12
C GLY A 93 19.21 -11.31 -21.38
N GLN A 94 17.97 -10.81 -21.44
CA GLN A 94 17.56 -9.64 -20.66
C GLN A 94 17.29 -10.05 -19.19
N VAL A 95 17.79 -9.25 -18.25
CA VAL A 95 17.47 -9.40 -16.81
C VAL A 95 16.18 -8.65 -16.51
N ILE A 96 15.18 -9.34 -15.97
CA ILE A 96 13.92 -8.73 -15.53
C ILE A 96 14.03 -8.38 -14.05
N THR A 97 13.85 -7.10 -13.73
CA THR A 97 13.87 -6.61 -12.35
C THR A 97 12.46 -6.50 -11.79
N ILE A 98 12.19 -7.23 -10.70
CA ILE A 98 10.91 -7.22 -9.98
C ILE A 98 11.14 -6.64 -8.58
N ALA A 99 10.46 -5.54 -8.23
CA ALA A 99 10.52 -4.96 -6.89
C ALA A 99 9.20 -5.18 -6.14
N LEU A 100 9.26 -5.69 -4.91
CA LEU A 100 8.12 -5.88 -4.03
C LEU A 100 8.10 -4.80 -2.96
N LEU A 101 7.20 -3.84 -3.06
CA LEU A 101 6.96 -2.80 -2.05
C LEU A 101 5.89 -3.28 -1.06
N GLY A 102 6.21 -3.30 0.22
CA GLY A 102 5.26 -3.76 1.23
C GLY A 102 5.66 -3.44 2.66
N ASP A 103 4.88 -3.96 3.59
CA ASP A 103 5.15 -3.91 5.03
C ASP A 103 5.91 -5.16 5.52
N SER A 104 5.72 -5.55 6.78
CA SER A 104 6.36 -6.75 7.35
C SER A 104 5.95 -8.05 6.64
N MET A 105 4.80 -8.09 5.95
CA MET A 105 4.37 -9.26 5.19
C MET A 105 5.28 -9.55 3.99
N ILE A 106 5.90 -8.53 3.41
CA ILE A 106 6.93 -8.68 2.37
C ILE A 106 8.33 -8.79 2.99
N ASP A 107 8.64 -8.00 4.01
CA ASP A 107 9.93 -8.01 4.70
C ASP A 107 10.30 -9.43 5.19
N THR A 108 9.37 -10.12 5.83
CA THR A 108 9.56 -11.50 6.35
C THR A 108 9.76 -12.57 5.28
N LEU A 109 9.53 -12.27 4.00
CA LEU A 109 9.87 -13.17 2.89
C LEU A 109 11.39 -13.21 2.61
N GLY A 110 12.15 -12.31 3.23
CA GLY A 110 13.61 -12.25 3.17
C GLY A 110 14.13 -12.15 1.73
N GLU A 111 14.98 -13.08 1.32
CA GLU A 111 15.57 -13.14 -0.02
C GLU A 111 14.60 -13.57 -1.13
N LEU A 112 13.31 -13.70 -0.85
CA LEU A 112 12.26 -14.07 -1.82
C LEU A 112 12.53 -15.41 -2.54
N LYS A 113 13.15 -16.37 -1.82
CA LYS A 113 13.55 -17.68 -2.39
C LYS A 113 12.40 -18.44 -3.04
N PHE A 114 11.21 -18.40 -2.45
CA PHE A 114 10.04 -19.09 -2.99
C PHE A 114 9.56 -18.45 -4.29
N LEU A 115 9.57 -17.12 -4.37
CA LEU A 115 9.23 -16.41 -5.61
C LEU A 115 10.25 -16.68 -6.72
N LYS A 116 11.55 -16.67 -6.39
CA LYS A 116 12.63 -17.04 -7.33
C LYS A 116 12.39 -18.44 -7.89
N THR A 117 12.05 -19.41 -7.02
CA THR A 117 11.77 -20.79 -7.42
C THR A 117 10.50 -20.86 -8.29
N ALA A 118 9.41 -20.23 -7.88
CA ALA A 118 8.14 -20.24 -8.62
C ALA A 118 8.28 -19.61 -10.02
N LEU A 119 8.98 -18.48 -10.15
CA LEU A 119 9.25 -17.87 -11.45
C LEU A 119 10.14 -18.75 -12.33
N LYS A 120 11.14 -19.42 -11.77
CA LYS A 120 11.99 -20.33 -12.52
C LYS A 120 11.22 -21.51 -13.12
N ASN A 121 10.15 -21.96 -12.47
CA ASN A 121 9.28 -23.02 -13.00
C ASN A 121 8.50 -22.57 -14.25
N PHE A 122 8.08 -21.30 -14.31
CA PHE A 122 7.37 -20.75 -15.46
C PHE A 122 8.32 -20.26 -16.56
N TYR A 123 9.48 -19.74 -16.16
CA TYR A 123 10.45 -19.07 -17.04
C TYR A 123 11.86 -19.63 -16.83
N PRO A 124 12.12 -20.88 -17.25
CA PRO A 124 13.37 -21.59 -16.94
C PRO A 124 14.63 -20.91 -17.48
N ASN A 125 14.52 -20.18 -18.58
CA ASN A 125 15.65 -19.50 -19.24
C ASN A 125 15.77 -18.02 -18.87
N GLN A 126 14.78 -17.45 -18.18
CA GLN A 126 14.78 -16.04 -17.82
C GLN A 126 15.58 -15.80 -16.55
N VAL A 127 16.37 -14.72 -16.56
CA VAL A 127 17.09 -14.21 -15.38
C VAL A 127 16.26 -13.12 -14.71
N PHE A 128 16.01 -13.30 -13.40
CA PHE A 128 15.29 -12.33 -12.59
C PHE A 128 16.20 -11.71 -11.53
N ASN A 129 16.15 -10.38 -11.44
CA ASN A 129 16.63 -9.61 -10.30
C ASN A 129 15.42 -9.26 -9.43
N ILE A 130 15.27 -9.88 -8.25
CA ILE A 130 14.10 -9.68 -7.39
C ILE A 130 14.54 -8.94 -6.15
N ILE A 131 13.94 -7.76 -5.91
CA ILE A 131 14.31 -6.83 -4.85
C ILE A 131 13.18 -6.77 -3.82
N ASN A 132 13.52 -7.04 -2.55
CA ASN A 132 12.60 -6.92 -1.43
C ASN A 132 12.62 -5.49 -0.88
N TYR A 133 11.54 -4.74 -1.09
CA TYR A 133 11.26 -3.44 -0.49
C TYR A 133 10.20 -3.53 0.62
N GLY A 134 10.09 -4.69 1.28
CA GLY A 134 9.36 -4.85 2.52
C GLY A 134 10.04 -4.10 3.65
N LEU A 135 9.26 -3.55 4.57
CA LEU A 135 9.79 -2.90 5.77
C LEU A 135 8.84 -3.10 6.94
N GLY A 136 9.35 -3.74 8.00
CA GLY A 136 8.59 -4.03 9.21
C GLY A 136 7.92 -2.81 9.81
N ALA A 137 6.70 -2.97 10.32
CA ALA A 137 5.91 -1.94 10.99
C ALA A 137 5.66 -0.66 10.17
N SER A 138 5.83 -0.69 8.83
CA SER A 138 5.59 0.46 7.95
C SER A 138 4.18 0.45 7.39
N ASN A 139 3.52 1.61 7.37
CA ASN A 139 2.25 1.80 6.70
C ASN A 139 2.42 2.20 5.23
N ILE A 140 1.32 2.27 4.50
CA ILE A 140 1.32 2.59 3.07
C ILE A 140 1.83 4.02 2.75
N GLU A 141 1.71 5.00 3.66
CA GLU A 141 2.27 6.35 3.46
C GLU A 141 3.79 6.30 3.46
N TYR A 142 4.39 5.49 4.34
CA TYR A 142 5.82 5.27 4.33
C TYR A 142 6.24 4.46 3.10
N GLY A 143 5.37 3.56 2.59
CA GLY A 143 5.54 2.93 1.29
C GLY A 143 5.64 3.96 0.15
N LEU A 144 4.74 4.96 0.13
CA LEU A 144 4.77 6.06 -0.83
C LEU A 144 6.07 6.88 -0.72
N TYR A 145 6.52 7.18 0.50
CA TYR A 145 7.79 7.89 0.73
C TYR A 145 8.98 7.13 0.12
N ARG A 146 9.09 5.82 0.34
CA ARG A 146 10.19 4.97 -0.13
C ARG A 146 10.25 4.79 -1.65
N LEU A 147 9.20 5.17 -2.38
CA LEU A 147 9.25 5.17 -3.86
C LEU A 147 10.35 6.10 -4.37
N SER A 148 10.44 7.32 -3.83
CA SER A 148 11.28 8.39 -4.37
C SER A 148 12.41 8.82 -3.45
N ASN A 149 12.45 8.30 -2.22
CA ASN A 149 13.41 8.69 -1.21
C ASN A 149 14.23 7.49 -0.73
N GLN A 150 15.51 7.72 -0.50
CA GLN A 150 16.31 6.78 0.27
C GLN A 150 15.84 6.75 1.73
N TYR A 151 16.09 5.64 2.41
CA TYR A 151 15.70 5.44 3.80
C TYR A 151 16.68 4.50 4.50
N ASP A 152 16.77 4.66 5.82
CA ASP A 152 17.60 3.79 6.67
C ASP A 152 16.74 2.65 7.23
N TYR A 153 17.22 1.42 7.12
CA TYR A 153 16.60 0.25 7.71
C TYR A 153 17.65 -0.81 8.04
N GLN A 154 17.62 -1.37 9.25
CA GLN A 154 18.57 -2.39 9.73
C GLN A 154 20.04 -1.97 9.56
N GLU A 155 20.35 -0.69 9.90
CA GLU A 155 21.68 -0.09 9.83
C GLU A 155 22.22 0.07 8.40
N GLU A 156 21.40 -0.14 7.38
CA GLU A 156 21.74 0.04 5.97
C GLU A 156 20.94 1.18 5.34
N VAL A 157 21.59 1.91 4.42
CA VAL A 157 20.92 2.92 3.59
C VAL A 157 20.36 2.25 2.35
N HIS A 158 19.04 2.25 2.22
CA HIS A 158 18.34 1.71 1.07
C HIS A 158 18.05 2.82 0.05
N PRO A 159 18.38 2.63 -1.24
CA PRO A 159 18.02 3.59 -2.28
C PRO A 159 16.48 3.63 -2.47
N SER A 160 15.98 4.70 -3.11
CA SER A 160 14.57 4.75 -3.50
C SER A 160 14.21 3.62 -4.47
N LEU A 161 12.99 3.09 -4.38
CA LEU A 161 12.56 1.98 -5.25
C LEU A 161 12.63 2.36 -6.73
N LEU A 162 12.17 3.56 -7.10
CA LEU A 162 12.14 4.01 -8.49
C LEU A 162 13.55 4.19 -9.10
N SER A 163 14.58 4.45 -8.26
CA SER A 163 15.97 4.53 -8.74
C SER A 163 16.51 3.19 -9.23
N GLN A 164 15.91 2.07 -8.81
CA GLN A 164 16.28 0.72 -9.26
C GLN A 164 15.71 0.39 -10.64
N LYS A 165 14.83 1.24 -11.18
CA LYS A 165 14.19 1.09 -12.50
C LYS A 165 13.59 -0.32 -12.72
N PRO A 166 12.77 -0.84 -11.79
CA PRO A 166 12.21 -2.16 -11.95
C PRO A 166 11.24 -2.23 -13.13
N ASP A 167 11.23 -3.38 -13.80
CA ASP A 167 10.31 -3.69 -14.90
C ASP A 167 8.90 -4.03 -14.38
N ILE A 168 8.85 -4.69 -13.21
CA ILE A 168 7.60 -5.05 -12.55
C ILE A 168 7.65 -4.54 -11.11
N ILE A 169 6.61 -3.81 -10.69
CA ILE A 169 6.46 -3.34 -9.32
C ILE A 169 5.23 -3.99 -8.71
N VAL A 170 5.44 -4.75 -7.66
CA VAL A 170 4.39 -5.35 -6.85
C VAL A 170 4.14 -4.46 -5.64
N ILE A 171 2.93 -3.93 -5.52
CA ILE A 171 2.50 -3.11 -4.38
C ILE A 171 1.65 -4.01 -3.48
N GLU A 172 2.21 -4.39 -2.34
CA GLU A 172 1.48 -5.14 -1.33
C GLU A 172 0.43 -4.24 -0.66
N SER A 173 -0.60 -4.84 -0.10
CA SER A 173 -1.77 -4.17 0.46
C SER A 173 -1.50 -3.28 1.67
N PHE A 174 -0.40 -3.42 2.40
CA PHE A 174 -0.10 -2.76 3.69
C PHE A 174 -1.23 -2.92 4.73
N ALA A 175 -2.02 -3.97 4.59
CA ALA A 175 -3.23 -4.17 5.38
C ALA A 175 -2.94 -4.42 6.86
N TYR A 176 -1.78 -5.01 7.16
CA TYR A 176 -1.40 -5.34 8.53
C TYR A 176 -0.94 -4.10 9.34
N ASN A 177 -0.51 -3.03 8.66
CA ASN A 177 -0.13 -1.75 9.25
C ASN A 177 -1.11 -0.63 8.84
N ASN A 178 -2.39 -0.85 9.09
CA ASN A 178 -3.50 -0.03 8.63
C ASN A 178 -3.79 1.20 9.53
N PHE A 179 -4.73 2.05 9.09
CA PHE A 179 -5.17 3.27 9.79
C PHE A 179 -6.40 3.04 10.71
N GLY A 180 -6.67 1.81 11.14
CA GLY A 180 -7.83 1.46 11.96
C GLY A 180 -9.10 1.23 11.14
N ASN A 181 -10.23 1.08 11.81
CA ASN A 181 -11.50 0.64 11.21
C ASN A 181 -12.42 1.79 10.78
N SER A 182 -11.96 3.03 10.80
CA SER A 182 -12.74 4.19 10.37
C SER A 182 -12.82 4.28 8.84
N GLN A 183 -13.92 4.84 8.31
CA GLN A 183 -14.04 5.11 6.87
C GLN A 183 -12.92 6.01 6.39
N ALA A 184 -12.55 7.04 7.16
CA ALA A 184 -11.43 7.93 6.82
C ALA A 184 -10.10 7.17 6.65
N GLY A 185 -9.84 6.15 7.47
CA GLY A 185 -8.65 5.29 7.33
C GLY A 185 -8.68 4.46 6.05
N ILE A 186 -9.84 3.88 5.71
CA ILE A 186 -10.05 3.12 4.47
C ILE A 186 -9.85 4.02 3.24
N ASP A 187 -10.45 5.22 3.25
CA ASP A 187 -10.33 6.19 2.16
C ASP A 187 -8.89 6.68 1.99
N LYS A 188 -8.20 6.94 3.10
CA LYS A 188 -6.79 7.32 3.10
C LYS A 188 -5.91 6.23 2.46
N HIS A 189 -6.15 4.97 2.79
CA HIS A 189 -5.44 3.85 2.18
C HIS A 189 -5.69 3.77 0.67
N TRP A 190 -6.95 3.93 0.23
CA TRP A 190 -7.30 3.96 -1.19
C TRP A 190 -6.58 5.08 -1.94
N LEU A 191 -6.63 6.30 -1.40
CA LEU A 191 -5.99 7.46 -2.00
C LEU A 191 -4.46 7.31 -2.06
N THR A 192 -3.86 6.67 -1.06
CA THR A 192 -2.41 6.42 -1.06
C THR A 192 -2.02 5.36 -2.08
N LEU A 193 -2.82 4.29 -2.29
CA LEU A 193 -2.63 3.36 -3.42
C LEU A 193 -2.68 4.11 -4.76
N GLY A 194 -3.63 5.04 -4.91
CA GLY A 194 -3.74 5.90 -6.09
C GLY A 194 -2.50 6.77 -6.30
N ALA A 195 -1.97 7.37 -5.23
CA ALA A 195 -0.74 8.17 -5.28
C ALA A 195 0.48 7.33 -5.69
N ILE A 196 0.65 6.15 -5.10
CA ILE A 196 1.75 5.21 -5.42
C ILE A 196 1.69 4.83 -6.90
N THR A 197 0.53 4.37 -7.38
CA THR A 197 0.39 3.93 -8.78
C THR A 197 0.55 5.06 -9.78
N THR A 198 0.07 6.26 -9.44
CA THR A 198 0.26 7.46 -10.27
C THR A 198 1.73 7.84 -10.36
N LYS A 199 2.44 7.87 -9.21
CA LYS A 199 3.87 8.19 -9.17
C LYS A 199 4.70 7.20 -10.00
N ILE A 200 4.41 5.91 -9.89
CA ILE A 200 5.09 4.88 -10.70
C ILE A 200 4.85 5.12 -12.19
N LYS A 201 3.60 5.34 -12.61
CA LYS A 201 3.27 5.60 -14.03
C LYS A 201 3.93 6.86 -14.58
N GLN A 202 4.13 7.87 -13.75
CA GLN A 202 4.82 9.12 -14.14
C GLN A 202 6.33 8.91 -14.33
N ASP A 203 6.98 8.22 -13.41
CA ASP A 203 8.44 8.11 -13.39
C ASP A 203 8.96 6.90 -14.20
N LEU A 204 8.17 5.82 -14.23
CA LEU A 204 8.49 4.58 -14.95
C LEU A 204 7.26 4.12 -15.76
N PRO A 205 6.91 4.83 -16.86
CA PRO A 205 5.68 4.56 -17.62
C PRO A 205 5.62 3.16 -18.24
N GLN A 206 6.76 2.49 -18.43
CA GLN A 206 6.85 1.13 -18.96
C GLN A 206 6.75 0.05 -17.89
N ALA A 207 6.91 0.41 -16.60
CA ALA A 207 6.84 -0.58 -15.52
C ALA A 207 5.42 -1.16 -15.39
N LYS A 208 5.35 -2.49 -15.26
CA LYS A 208 4.10 -3.19 -14.96
C LYS A 208 3.79 -3.05 -13.48
N ILE A 209 2.54 -2.76 -13.13
CA ILE A 209 2.09 -2.61 -11.75
C ILE A 209 1.17 -3.76 -11.39
N ILE A 210 1.49 -4.46 -10.32
CA ILE A 210 0.65 -5.50 -9.69
C ILE A 210 0.26 -5.02 -8.31
N ILE A 211 -1.04 -4.96 -8.02
CA ILE A 211 -1.53 -4.81 -6.64
C ILE A 211 -1.64 -6.22 -6.05
N SER A 212 -1.07 -6.41 -4.87
CA SER A 212 -1.03 -7.73 -4.24
C SER A 212 -1.72 -7.71 -2.88
N ALA A 213 -2.76 -8.54 -2.74
CA ALA A 213 -3.36 -8.84 -1.45
C ALA A 213 -2.66 -10.07 -0.86
N THR A 214 -2.02 -9.89 0.30
CA THR A 214 -1.31 -10.98 1.01
C THR A 214 -2.29 -11.97 1.66
N ILE A 215 -1.80 -13.00 2.37
CA ILE A 215 -2.64 -14.02 3.03
C ILE A 215 -3.56 -13.38 4.09
N ALA A 216 -4.70 -14.04 4.34
CA ALA A 216 -5.67 -13.62 5.35
C ALA A 216 -5.16 -13.88 6.78
N PRO A 217 -5.38 -12.95 7.75
CA PRO A 217 -5.11 -13.18 9.16
C PRO A 217 -6.12 -14.19 9.73
N ASN A 218 -5.70 -14.98 10.73
CA ASN A 218 -6.59 -15.90 11.43
C ASN A 218 -6.97 -15.35 12.81
N SER A 219 -8.27 -15.24 13.08
CA SER A 219 -8.81 -14.62 14.28
C SER A 219 -8.51 -15.35 15.60
N VAL A 220 -8.13 -16.62 15.53
CA VAL A 220 -7.82 -17.45 16.72
C VAL A 220 -6.34 -17.32 17.10
N VAL A 221 -5.44 -17.45 16.11
CA VAL A 221 -3.99 -17.46 16.37
C VAL A 221 -3.33 -16.09 16.27
N PHE A 222 -4.04 -15.03 15.82
CA PHE A 222 -3.47 -13.71 15.62
C PHE A 222 -2.69 -13.22 16.83
N SER A 223 -1.45 -12.82 16.63
CA SER A 223 -0.47 -12.35 17.64
C SER A 223 -0.13 -13.38 18.73
N ASN A 224 -0.47 -14.66 18.59
CA ASN A 224 -0.01 -15.69 19.52
C ASN A 224 1.51 -15.83 19.39
N GLY A 225 2.23 -15.58 20.49
CA GLY A 225 3.69 -15.64 20.52
C GLY A 225 4.39 -14.33 20.11
N ALA A 226 3.68 -13.34 19.58
CA ALA A 226 4.28 -12.05 19.23
C ALA A 226 4.82 -11.33 20.50
N PRO A 227 6.11 -10.97 20.53
CA PRO A 227 6.71 -10.35 21.72
C PRO A 227 6.02 -9.04 22.09
N GLY A 228 5.67 -8.88 23.37
CA GLY A 228 5.04 -7.66 23.90
C GLY A 228 3.58 -7.45 23.50
N ILE A 229 2.96 -8.38 22.78
CA ILE A 229 1.55 -8.31 22.36
C ILE A 229 0.76 -9.41 23.05
N ASN A 230 -0.24 -9.02 23.86
CA ASN A 230 -1.15 -9.95 24.52
C ASN A 230 -2.59 -9.51 24.27
N LEU A 231 -3.20 -10.04 23.22
CA LEU A 231 -4.57 -9.71 22.83
C LEU A 231 -5.56 -10.74 23.37
N SER A 232 -6.69 -10.27 23.91
CA SER A 232 -7.86 -11.10 24.19
C SER A 232 -8.47 -11.65 22.88
N ALA A 233 -9.29 -12.68 22.98
CA ALA A 233 -9.97 -13.24 21.81
C ALA A 233 -10.82 -12.20 21.06
N ILE A 234 -11.47 -11.28 21.77
CA ILE A 234 -12.26 -10.19 21.18
C ILE A 234 -11.36 -9.22 20.39
N GLU A 235 -10.23 -8.83 20.95
CA GLU A 235 -9.27 -7.92 20.28
C GLU A 235 -8.68 -8.57 19.03
N LYS A 236 -8.35 -9.87 19.06
CA LYS A 236 -7.89 -10.61 17.86
C LYS A 236 -8.93 -10.58 16.76
N ILE A 237 -10.19 -10.86 17.08
CA ILE A 237 -11.31 -10.78 16.12
C ILE A 237 -11.44 -9.36 15.55
N GLN A 238 -11.34 -8.33 16.38
CA GLN A 238 -11.44 -6.93 15.92
C GLN A 238 -10.27 -6.55 15.01
N LYS A 239 -9.04 -6.92 15.39
CA LYS A 239 -7.84 -6.65 14.59
C LYS A 239 -7.88 -7.35 13.23
N THR A 240 -8.21 -8.64 13.20
CA THR A 240 -8.29 -9.41 11.95
C THR A 240 -9.43 -8.93 11.05
N LYS A 241 -10.58 -8.53 11.61
CA LYS A 241 -11.64 -7.87 10.84
C LYS A 241 -11.16 -6.57 10.18
N THR A 242 -10.40 -5.75 10.93
CA THR A 242 -9.84 -4.52 10.38
C THR A 242 -8.84 -4.81 9.26
N ILE A 243 -7.90 -5.75 9.44
CA ILE A 243 -6.95 -6.15 8.39
C ILE A 243 -7.71 -6.62 7.13
N ASN A 244 -8.74 -7.44 7.31
CA ASN A 244 -9.57 -7.93 6.20
C ASN A 244 -10.27 -6.80 5.42
N LEU A 245 -10.63 -5.68 6.07
CA LEU A 245 -11.17 -4.51 5.38
C LEU A 245 -10.14 -3.90 4.42
N TYR A 246 -8.87 -3.78 4.85
CA TYR A 246 -7.80 -3.22 4.02
C TYR A 246 -7.35 -4.17 2.91
N LEU A 247 -7.30 -5.48 3.14
CA LEU A 247 -7.05 -6.48 2.09
C LEU A 247 -8.13 -6.38 0.99
N LYS A 248 -9.41 -6.33 1.39
CA LYS A 248 -10.53 -6.14 0.46
C LYS A 248 -10.50 -4.77 -0.23
N ASN A 249 -10.05 -3.72 0.48
CA ASN A 249 -9.90 -2.39 -0.10
C ASN A 249 -8.84 -2.38 -1.22
N ALA A 250 -7.70 -3.06 -1.03
CA ALA A 250 -6.68 -3.22 -2.06
C ALA A 250 -7.19 -4.02 -3.27
N ILE A 251 -7.92 -5.12 -3.04
CA ILE A 251 -8.57 -5.92 -4.10
C ILE A 251 -9.57 -5.07 -4.89
N ASN A 252 -10.42 -4.31 -4.19
CA ASN A 252 -11.40 -3.42 -4.82
C ASN A 252 -10.72 -2.29 -5.60
N PHE A 253 -9.63 -1.74 -5.06
CA PHE A 253 -8.82 -0.74 -5.76
C PHE A 253 -8.27 -1.32 -7.07
N ALA A 254 -7.59 -2.47 -7.02
CA ALA A 254 -7.04 -3.11 -8.21
C ALA A 254 -8.12 -3.34 -9.27
N THR A 255 -9.24 -3.94 -8.87
CA THR A 255 -10.33 -4.30 -9.77
C THR A 255 -11.00 -3.06 -10.38
N SER A 256 -11.30 -2.03 -9.57
CA SER A 256 -12.02 -0.83 -10.05
C SER A 256 -11.14 0.12 -10.85
N GLN A 257 -9.82 0.14 -10.58
CA GLN A 257 -8.84 0.96 -11.27
C GLN A 257 -8.11 0.22 -12.41
N ASN A 258 -8.54 -1.01 -12.70
CA ASN A 258 -8.04 -1.82 -13.81
C ASN A 258 -6.54 -2.15 -13.70
N PHE A 259 -6.05 -2.40 -12.47
CA PHE A 259 -4.72 -2.92 -12.22
C PHE A 259 -4.72 -4.44 -12.19
N ILE A 260 -3.59 -5.03 -12.51
CA ILE A 260 -3.36 -6.45 -12.31
C ILE A 260 -3.41 -6.77 -10.81
N LEU A 261 -4.20 -7.77 -10.44
CA LEU A 261 -4.38 -8.22 -9.07
C LEU A 261 -3.69 -9.58 -8.86
N SER A 262 -2.80 -9.65 -7.86
CA SER A 262 -2.30 -10.89 -7.27
C SER A 262 -3.04 -11.14 -5.95
N ASP A 263 -4.07 -11.97 -5.97
CA ASP A 263 -4.95 -12.22 -4.83
C ASP A 263 -4.56 -13.50 -4.10
N ALA A 264 -3.69 -13.40 -3.09
CA ALA A 264 -3.41 -14.48 -2.16
C ALA A 264 -4.37 -14.48 -0.96
N TYR A 265 -5.14 -13.40 -0.74
CA TYR A 265 -6.10 -13.30 0.35
C TYR A 265 -7.26 -14.29 0.19
N THR A 266 -7.99 -14.20 -0.93
CA THR A 266 -9.22 -14.97 -1.12
C THR A 266 -8.99 -16.48 -1.02
N PRO A 267 -8.01 -17.10 -1.72
CA PRO A 267 -7.78 -18.54 -1.61
C PRO A 267 -7.10 -18.98 -0.30
N SER A 268 -6.56 -18.04 0.51
CA SER A 268 -6.03 -18.37 1.85
C SER A 268 -7.10 -18.49 2.93
N LEU A 269 -8.35 -18.17 2.61
CA LEU A 269 -9.47 -18.29 3.56
C LEU A 269 -9.90 -19.74 3.74
N LYS A 270 -10.24 -20.11 4.99
CA LYS A 270 -10.90 -21.33 5.38
C LYS A 270 -12.06 -20.97 6.32
N ASN A 271 -13.29 -21.32 5.94
CA ASN A 271 -14.50 -21.00 6.72
C ASN A 271 -14.62 -19.50 7.06
N GLN A 272 -14.33 -18.62 6.10
CA GLN A 272 -14.37 -17.15 6.20
C GLN A 272 -13.29 -16.54 7.14
N ASP A 273 -12.38 -17.30 7.68
CA ASP A 273 -11.21 -16.84 8.46
C ASP A 273 -9.92 -17.23 7.73
N GLY A 274 -8.80 -16.63 8.07
CA GLY A 274 -7.52 -17.04 7.49
C GLY A 274 -7.16 -18.48 7.86
N ASN A 275 -6.61 -19.23 6.94
CA ASN A 275 -6.15 -20.59 7.24
C ASN A 275 -4.83 -20.53 8.03
N SER A 276 -4.88 -20.92 9.30
CA SER A 276 -3.72 -20.91 10.19
C SER A 276 -2.53 -21.76 9.73
N VAL A 277 -2.73 -22.66 8.76
CA VAL A 277 -1.64 -23.47 8.18
C VAL A 277 -0.58 -22.60 7.48
N PHE A 278 -0.95 -21.40 7.00
CA PHE A 278 -0.06 -20.46 6.33
C PHE A 278 0.64 -19.49 7.27
N ILE A 279 0.25 -19.45 8.55
CA ILE A 279 0.68 -18.44 9.52
C ILE A 279 1.76 -19.01 10.42
N SER A 280 2.78 -18.21 10.74
CA SER A 280 3.85 -18.56 11.68
C SER A 280 3.27 -18.83 13.07
N ARG A 281 3.78 -19.87 13.72
CA ARG A 281 3.47 -20.16 15.12
C ARG A 281 4.24 -19.28 16.10
N ASP A 282 5.30 -18.62 15.62
CA ASP A 282 6.18 -17.81 16.45
C ASP A 282 5.53 -16.49 16.86
N ASP A 283 4.66 -15.96 15.98
CA ASP A 283 3.98 -14.67 16.23
C ASP A 283 2.48 -14.66 15.91
N GLY A 284 1.98 -15.66 15.19
CA GLY A 284 0.57 -15.72 14.77
C GLY A 284 0.16 -14.63 13.77
N ILE A 285 1.11 -13.94 13.13
CA ILE A 285 0.88 -12.82 12.23
C ILE A 285 1.44 -13.08 10.84
N HIS A 286 2.75 -13.31 10.77
CA HIS A 286 3.49 -13.41 9.50
C HIS A 286 3.32 -14.77 8.82
N PRO A 287 3.59 -14.85 7.51
CA PRO A 287 3.58 -16.14 6.83
C PRO A 287 4.69 -17.06 7.36
N ASN A 288 4.38 -18.32 7.55
CA ASN A 288 5.39 -19.36 7.68
C ASN A 288 5.90 -19.78 6.27
N SER A 289 6.75 -20.78 6.18
CA SER A 289 7.29 -21.23 4.89
C SER A 289 6.20 -21.63 3.89
N LEU A 290 5.10 -22.27 4.34
CA LEU A 290 3.98 -22.63 3.45
C LEU A 290 3.21 -21.37 3.00
N GLY A 291 3.00 -20.40 3.89
CA GLY A 291 2.37 -19.12 3.55
C GLY A 291 3.22 -18.29 2.59
N ALA A 292 4.53 -18.25 2.80
CA ALA A 292 5.48 -17.58 1.92
C ALA A 292 5.53 -18.23 0.52
N GLN A 293 5.53 -19.57 0.47
CA GLN A 293 5.44 -20.30 -0.79
C GLN A 293 4.11 -20.03 -1.49
N PHE A 294 2.99 -20.14 -0.77
CA PHE A 294 1.65 -19.90 -1.32
C PHE A 294 1.50 -18.50 -1.92
N PHE A 295 1.94 -17.46 -1.20
CA PHE A 295 1.96 -16.09 -1.72
C PHE A 295 2.80 -15.97 -2.99
N SER A 296 4.00 -16.56 -2.98
CA SER A 296 4.94 -16.54 -4.10
C SER A 296 4.40 -17.25 -5.35
N ASP A 297 3.74 -18.40 -5.15
CA ASP A 297 3.13 -19.16 -6.24
C ASP A 297 1.98 -18.39 -6.90
N ILE A 298 1.12 -17.75 -6.10
CA ILE A 298 0.03 -16.89 -6.62
C ILE A 298 0.60 -15.69 -7.41
N LEU A 299 1.65 -15.04 -6.90
CA LEU A 299 2.29 -13.93 -7.60
C LEU A 299 2.93 -14.38 -8.92
N ALA A 300 3.68 -15.49 -8.91
CA ALA A 300 4.30 -16.03 -10.13
C ALA A 300 3.25 -16.46 -11.15
N GLN A 301 2.16 -17.12 -10.72
CA GLN A 301 1.01 -17.46 -11.58
C GLN A 301 0.35 -16.20 -12.17
N THR A 302 0.26 -15.12 -11.38
CA THR A 302 -0.27 -13.84 -11.86
C THR A 302 0.61 -13.27 -12.97
N ILE A 303 1.93 -13.25 -12.78
CA ILE A 303 2.89 -12.78 -13.78
C ILE A 303 2.76 -13.60 -15.07
N GLN A 304 2.65 -14.92 -14.96
CA GLN A 304 2.49 -15.84 -16.08
C GLN A 304 1.14 -15.66 -16.78
N LYS A 305 0.04 -15.58 -16.02
CA LYS A 305 -1.34 -15.42 -16.54
C LYS A 305 -1.49 -14.16 -17.41
N TYR A 306 -0.90 -13.06 -16.96
CA TYR A 306 -0.95 -11.78 -17.68
C TYR A 306 0.20 -11.60 -18.69
N LYS A 307 1.03 -12.63 -18.88
CA LYS A 307 2.16 -12.62 -19.83
C LYS A 307 3.02 -11.37 -19.67
N LEU A 308 3.43 -11.07 -18.44
CA LEU A 308 4.22 -9.87 -18.15
C LEU A 308 5.68 -10.03 -18.56
N VAL A 309 6.12 -11.26 -18.75
CA VAL A 309 7.45 -11.69 -19.19
C VAL A 309 7.27 -12.63 -20.36
N ASP A 310 8.08 -12.46 -21.42
CA ASP A 310 8.12 -13.33 -22.59
C ASP A 310 8.98 -14.58 -22.40
#